data_93fc51f5e46c3817a79e5ce5ed41a2bc
#
_entry.id   93fc51f5e46c3817a79e5ce5ed41a2bc
#
_cell.length_a   1.000
_cell.length_b   1.000
_cell.length_c   1.000
_cell.angle_alpha   90.00
_cell.angle_beta   90.00
_cell.angle_gamma   90.00
#
_symmetry.space_group_name_H-M   'P 1'
#
loop_
_entity.id
_entity.type
_entity.pdbx_description
1 polymer ?
#
loop_
_entity_poly.entity_id
_entity_poly.type
_entity_poly.pdbx_seq_one_letter_code
_entity_poly.pdbx_strand_id
1 'polypeptide(L)'
;MISAQARAGFERIFFDAARTRLAAGGTCDIRPAAGHDPDAPDRGHTKSRSKPKVPEHVVVLTISALHFRLLLALRFSDDDATRRHFAGTTAGTSSERPLTDAFMEVANLCCGAINQALTTPFPDLGMSTPYLLSGASIDYLHALAPDYVAVYDLTLDGDVRVGATLCVCANAPVDFHVPETAAVDTGGELELF
;
A
#
# COMPACT_ATOMS: atom_id res chain seq x y z
N MET A 1 -10.47 13.29 -13.70
CA MET A 1 -11.00 11.99 -14.21
C MET A 1 -9.82 11.07 -14.47
N ILE A 2 -9.87 9.84 -13.97
CA ILE A 2 -8.81 8.83 -14.08
C ILE A 2 -9.27 7.77 -15.07
N SER A 3 -8.48 7.49 -16.13
CA SER A 3 -8.81 6.47 -17.13
C SER A 3 -8.80 5.06 -16.51
N ALA A 4 -9.50 4.09 -17.13
CA ALA A 4 -9.46 2.69 -16.71
C ALA A 4 -8.03 2.13 -16.79
N GLN A 5 -7.26 2.54 -17.77
CA GLN A 5 -5.87 2.15 -17.95
C GLN A 5 -4.97 2.69 -16.81
N ALA A 6 -5.17 3.94 -16.40
CA ALA A 6 -4.43 4.52 -15.28
C ALA A 6 -4.80 3.86 -13.94
N ARG A 7 -6.09 3.49 -13.72
CA ARG A 7 -6.51 2.73 -12.53
C ARG A 7 -5.78 1.39 -12.47
N ALA A 8 -5.82 0.60 -13.55
CA ALA A 8 -5.09 -0.66 -13.64
C ALA A 8 -3.58 -0.48 -13.47
N GLY A 9 -3.03 0.65 -13.95
CA GLY A 9 -1.63 1.02 -13.75
C GLY A 9 -1.27 1.23 -12.28
N PHE A 10 -2.07 2.00 -11.54
CA PHE A 10 -1.87 2.20 -10.09
C PHE A 10 -1.95 0.88 -9.31
N GLU A 11 -2.95 0.04 -9.61
CA GLU A 11 -3.12 -1.27 -8.97
C GLU A 11 -1.91 -2.17 -9.21
N ARG A 12 -1.47 -2.29 -10.44
CA ARG A 12 -0.32 -3.12 -10.81
C ARG A 12 0.95 -2.67 -10.10
N ILE A 13 1.26 -1.37 -10.13
CA ILE A 13 2.42 -0.81 -9.44
C ILE A 13 2.34 -1.11 -7.95
N PHE A 14 1.16 -0.93 -7.34
CA PHE A 14 0.95 -1.27 -5.94
C PHE A 14 1.17 -2.76 -5.66
N PHE A 15 0.63 -3.67 -6.48
CA PHE A 15 0.78 -5.11 -6.28
C PHE A 15 2.25 -5.54 -6.34
N ASP A 16 3.01 -5.00 -7.28
CA ASP A 16 4.44 -5.29 -7.40
C ASP A 16 5.23 -4.75 -6.19
N ALA A 17 4.92 -3.52 -5.75
CA ALA A 17 5.52 -2.93 -4.56
C ALA A 17 5.16 -3.72 -3.28
N ALA A 18 3.91 -4.14 -3.13
CA ALA A 18 3.46 -4.92 -1.97
C ALA A 18 4.17 -6.28 -1.90
N ARG A 19 4.22 -7.02 -3.01
CA ARG A 19 4.93 -8.32 -3.07
C ARG A 19 6.41 -8.20 -2.75
N THR A 20 7.06 -7.15 -3.24
CA THR A 20 8.51 -6.99 -3.06
C THR A 20 8.90 -6.38 -1.72
N ARG A 21 8.04 -5.59 -1.09
CA ARG A 21 8.39 -4.81 0.11
C ARG A 21 7.66 -5.25 1.37
N LEU A 22 6.38 -5.65 1.30
CA LEU A 22 5.64 -6.07 2.49
C LEU A 22 5.91 -7.54 2.83
N ALA A 23 6.09 -8.41 1.84
CA ALA A 23 6.31 -9.84 2.06
C ALA A 23 7.78 -10.20 2.36
N ALA A 24 8.73 -9.27 2.27
CA ALA A 24 10.16 -9.49 2.57
C ALA A 24 10.77 -10.76 1.94
N GLY A 25 10.34 -11.12 0.72
CA GLY A 25 10.76 -12.34 0.01
C GLY A 25 9.88 -13.57 0.27
N GLY A 26 8.87 -13.46 1.14
CA GLY A 26 7.83 -14.47 1.36
C GLY A 26 6.68 -14.38 0.36
N THR A 27 5.54 -14.96 0.71
CA THR A 27 4.31 -14.95 -0.11
C THR A 27 3.44 -13.74 0.20
N CYS A 28 2.80 -13.18 -0.84
CA CYS A 28 1.82 -12.10 -0.71
C CYS A 28 0.60 -12.40 -1.59
N ASP A 29 -0.50 -12.81 -0.95
CA ASP A 29 -1.79 -12.98 -1.60
C ASP A 29 -2.58 -11.67 -1.46
N ILE A 30 -3.01 -11.09 -2.58
CA ILE A 30 -3.70 -9.80 -2.63
C ILE A 30 -5.09 -10.05 -3.23
N ARG A 31 -6.13 -9.67 -2.50
CA ARG A 31 -7.53 -9.80 -2.94
C ARG A 31 -8.29 -8.49 -2.76
N PRO A 32 -9.23 -8.17 -3.64
CA PRO A 32 -10.15 -7.06 -3.38
C PRO A 32 -10.90 -7.30 -2.07
N ALA A 33 -11.01 -6.26 -1.25
CA ALA A 33 -11.72 -6.34 0.02
C ALA A 33 -13.22 -6.62 -0.20
N ALA A 34 -13.79 -7.50 0.60
CA ALA A 34 -15.19 -7.90 0.47
C ALA A 34 -16.15 -6.69 0.59
N GLY A 35 -17.00 -6.50 -0.41
CA GLY A 35 -18.01 -5.43 -0.44
C GLY A 35 -17.48 -4.06 -0.88
N HIS A 36 -16.24 -3.99 -1.36
CA HIS A 36 -15.73 -2.81 -2.05
C HIS A 36 -15.84 -3.04 -3.56
N ASP A 37 -16.64 -2.21 -4.23
CA ASP A 37 -16.72 -2.12 -5.68
C ASP A 37 -16.10 -0.78 -6.08
N PRO A 38 -14.94 -0.77 -6.74
CA PRO A 38 -14.24 0.48 -7.10
C PRO A 38 -15.01 1.32 -8.11
N ASP A 39 -15.99 0.76 -8.82
CA ASP A 39 -16.84 1.46 -9.79
C ASP A 39 -18.22 1.86 -9.21
N ALA A 40 -18.55 1.42 -7.98
CA ALA A 40 -19.79 1.83 -7.33
C ALA A 40 -19.65 3.27 -6.79
N PRO A 41 -20.65 4.14 -6.99
CA PRO A 41 -20.65 5.45 -6.35
C PRO A 41 -20.60 5.27 -4.83
N ASP A 42 -19.65 5.92 -4.18
CA ASP A 42 -19.42 5.83 -2.73
C ASP A 42 -20.70 6.21 -1.96
N ARG A 43 -21.48 5.21 -1.61
CA ARG A 43 -22.60 5.32 -0.68
C ARG A 43 -22.07 4.96 0.69
N GLY A 44 -21.48 5.96 1.36
CA GLY A 44 -20.95 5.89 2.73
C GLY A 44 -21.36 4.63 3.51
N HIS A 45 -20.56 3.58 3.41
CA HIS A 45 -20.88 2.31 4.06
C HIS A 45 -20.48 2.40 5.54
N THR A 46 -21.38 2.95 6.35
CA THR A 46 -21.37 2.76 7.80
C THR A 46 -21.74 1.31 8.11
N LYS A 47 -20.86 0.36 7.82
CA LYS A 47 -20.93 -0.94 8.47
C LYS A 47 -20.40 -0.75 9.88
N SER A 48 -21.28 -0.82 10.87
CA SER A 48 -20.92 -0.99 12.28
C SER A 48 -20.00 -2.20 12.40
N ARG A 49 -18.68 -1.94 12.35
CA ARG A 49 -17.69 -2.96 12.66
C ARG A 49 -17.71 -3.14 14.17
N SER A 50 -17.96 -4.37 14.64
CA SER A 50 -17.67 -4.72 16.04
C SER A 50 -16.25 -4.27 16.35
N LYS A 51 -16.04 -3.57 17.47
CA LYS A 51 -14.70 -3.10 17.87
C LYS A 51 -13.72 -4.27 17.78
N PRO A 52 -12.61 -4.12 17.04
CA PRO A 52 -11.60 -5.17 16.95
C PRO A 52 -11.08 -5.48 18.36
N LYS A 53 -10.86 -6.76 18.67
CA LYS A 53 -10.31 -7.20 19.96
C LYS A 53 -8.87 -6.75 20.16
N VAL A 54 -8.17 -6.47 19.05
CA VAL A 54 -6.77 -6.02 18.99
C VAL A 54 -6.76 -4.61 18.41
N PRO A 55 -5.93 -3.69 18.93
CA PRO A 55 -5.79 -2.35 18.34
C PRO A 55 -5.38 -2.42 16.88
N GLU A 56 -6.09 -1.69 16.02
CA GLU A 56 -5.75 -1.50 14.62
C GLU A 56 -5.12 -0.13 14.42
N HIS A 57 -4.04 -0.12 13.64
CA HIS A 57 -3.31 1.08 13.24
C HIS A 57 -3.35 1.24 11.72
N VAL A 58 -3.24 2.47 11.27
CA VAL A 58 -3.10 2.81 9.85
C VAL A 58 -1.87 3.67 9.66
N VAL A 59 -0.97 3.23 8.80
CA VAL A 59 0.12 4.06 8.30
C VAL A 59 -0.31 4.68 6.97
N VAL A 60 -0.17 5.99 6.87
CA VAL A 60 -0.56 6.76 5.68
C VAL A 60 0.65 7.43 5.08
N LEU A 61 0.77 7.34 3.76
CA LEU A 61 1.76 8.03 2.94
C LEU A 61 1.07 8.65 1.73
N THR A 62 1.65 9.72 1.20
CA THR A 62 1.15 10.39 -0.01
C THR A 62 2.24 10.49 -1.07
N ILE A 63 1.84 10.27 -2.33
CA ILE A 63 2.62 10.63 -3.51
C ILE A 63 1.84 11.76 -4.20
N SER A 64 2.50 12.87 -4.46
CA SER A 64 1.87 14.05 -5.04
C SER A 64 2.56 14.44 -6.34
N ALA A 65 1.74 14.64 -7.37
CA ALA A 65 2.07 15.27 -8.63
C ALA A 65 1.18 16.50 -8.84
N LEU A 66 1.44 17.29 -9.88
CA LEU A 66 0.53 18.37 -10.27
C LEU A 66 -0.83 17.85 -10.75
N HIS A 67 -0.83 16.66 -11.38
CA HIS A 67 -2.03 16.04 -11.95
C HIS A 67 -2.88 15.31 -10.93
N PHE A 68 -2.28 14.75 -9.87
CA PHE A 68 -2.98 13.94 -8.87
C PHE A 68 -2.27 13.90 -7.53
N ARG A 69 -2.99 13.44 -6.53
CA ARG A 69 -2.46 12.97 -5.25
C ARG A 69 -2.91 11.53 -5.03
N LEU A 70 -1.95 10.62 -4.87
CA LEU A 70 -2.18 9.25 -4.42
C LEU A 70 -1.93 9.17 -2.92
N LEU A 71 -2.89 8.63 -2.17
CA LEU A 71 -2.77 8.31 -0.76
C LEU A 71 -2.74 6.78 -0.63
N LEU A 72 -1.68 6.27 -0.05
CA LEU A 72 -1.54 4.87 0.35
C LEU A 72 -1.81 4.76 1.84
N ALA A 73 -2.83 4.01 2.23
CA ALA A 73 -3.12 3.69 3.62
C ALA A 73 -2.97 2.19 3.85
N LEU A 74 -2.05 1.80 4.73
CA LEU A 74 -1.79 0.41 5.11
C LEU A 74 -2.25 0.18 6.54
N ARG A 75 -3.23 -0.71 6.72
CA ARG A 75 -3.85 -1.05 8.00
C ARG A 75 -3.30 -2.37 8.51
N PHE A 76 -2.93 -2.42 9.77
CA PHE A 76 -2.42 -3.62 10.44
C PHE A 76 -2.93 -3.72 11.88
N SER A 77 -2.93 -4.94 12.40
CA SER A 77 -3.26 -5.22 13.78
C SER A 77 -1.98 -5.43 14.60
N ASP A 78 -1.99 -5.01 15.85
CA ASP A 78 -0.89 -5.24 16.78
C ASP A 78 -1.02 -6.63 17.43
N ASP A 79 -0.86 -7.68 16.61
CA ASP A 79 -0.90 -9.09 17.02
C ASP A 79 0.48 -9.76 16.89
N ASP A 80 0.60 -10.97 17.45
CA ASP A 80 1.87 -11.69 17.49
C ASP A 80 2.40 -12.08 16.10
N ALA A 81 1.52 -12.38 15.13
CA ALA A 81 1.93 -12.73 13.79
C ALA A 81 2.54 -11.50 13.10
N THR A 82 1.87 -10.35 13.19
CA THR A 82 2.33 -9.08 12.65
C THR A 82 3.65 -8.65 13.30
N ARG A 83 3.77 -8.80 14.63
CA ARG A 83 5.02 -8.50 15.36
C ARG A 83 6.20 -9.36 14.87
N ARG A 84 5.99 -10.69 14.75
CA ARG A 84 7.05 -11.59 14.25
C ARG A 84 7.49 -11.24 12.84
N HIS A 85 6.55 -10.92 11.97
CA HIS A 85 6.84 -10.65 10.57
C HIS A 85 7.62 -9.33 10.37
N PHE A 86 7.18 -8.23 11.00
CA PHE A 86 7.75 -6.90 10.75
C PHE A 86 8.84 -6.48 11.75
N ALA A 87 8.69 -6.80 13.03
CA ALA A 87 9.63 -6.37 14.06
C ALA A 87 10.75 -7.42 14.30
N GLY A 88 10.55 -8.66 13.86
CA GLY A 88 11.47 -9.78 14.11
C GLY A 88 11.45 -10.23 15.57
N THR A 89 11.53 -11.52 15.83
CA THR A 89 11.86 -12.06 17.15
C THR A 89 13.36 -12.25 17.22
N THR A 90 14.12 -11.24 17.58
CA THR A 90 15.50 -11.45 18.04
C THR A 90 15.43 -11.92 19.48
N ALA A 91 15.36 -13.24 19.66
CA ALA A 91 15.52 -13.85 20.96
C ALA A 91 16.85 -13.38 21.58
N GLY A 92 16.80 -12.54 22.60
CA GLY A 92 17.93 -12.24 23.46
C GLY A 92 18.53 -10.83 23.41
N THR A 93 17.99 -9.88 22.62
CA THR A 93 18.41 -8.48 22.70
C THR A 93 17.26 -7.64 23.30
N SER A 94 17.54 -6.94 24.39
CA SER A 94 16.61 -6.10 25.14
C SER A 94 16.21 -4.78 24.44
N SER A 95 16.25 -4.74 23.13
CA SER A 95 15.81 -3.60 22.31
C SER A 95 14.89 -4.12 21.21
N GLU A 96 13.70 -4.57 21.60
CA GLU A 96 12.64 -4.81 20.61
C GLU A 96 12.24 -3.47 20.01
N ARG A 97 12.46 -3.34 18.70
CA ARG A 97 11.97 -2.21 17.93
C ARG A 97 10.43 -2.21 18.00
N PRO A 98 9.78 -1.07 18.30
CA PRO A 98 8.32 -1.00 18.29
C PRO A 98 7.76 -1.45 16.93
N LEU A 99 6.70 -2.25 16.95
CA LEU A 99 6.05 -2.73 15.72
C LEU A 99 5.66 -1.56 14.81
N THR A 100 5.17 -0.47 15.39
CA THR A 100 4.78 0.74 14.65
C THR A 100 5.93 1.33 13.84
N ASP A 101 7.14 1.38 14.43
CA ASP A 101 8.32 1.93 13.76
C ASP A 101 8.80 0.99 12.64
N ALA A 102 8.81 -0.30 12.90
CA ALA A 102 9.17 -1.31 11.91
C ALA A 102 8.18 -1.29 10.73
N PHE A 103 6.87 -1.20 11.01
CA PHE A 103 5.84 -1.16 9.98
C PHE A 103 5.89 0.14 9.18
N MET A 104 6.11 1.29 9.83
CA MET A 104 6.27 2.58 9.13
C MET A 104 7.46 2.57 8.15
N GLU A 105 8.57 1.92 8.53
CA GLU A 105 9.72 1.78 7.61
C GLU A 105 9.38 0.94 6.39
N VAL A 106 8.76 -0.23 6.59
CA VAL A 106 8.36 -1.10 5.47
C VAL A 106 7.31 -0.43 4.59
N ALA A 107 6.35 0.29 5.20
CA ALA A 107 5.37 1.09 4.47
C ALA A 107 6.03 2.20 3.64
N ASN A 108 7.06 2.85 4.18
CA ASN A 108 7.85 3.85 3.47
C ASN A 108 8.60 3.25 2.27
N LEU A 109 9.19 2.06 2.43
CA LEU A 109 9.83 1.34 1.33
C LEU A 109 8.84 0.92 0.24
N CYS A 110 7.64 0.49 0.62
CA CYS A 110 6.56 0.15 -0.31
C CYS A 110 6.11 1.38 -1.10
N CYS A 111 5.83 2.48 -0.42
CA CYS A 111 5.45 3.75 -1.06
C CYS A 111 6.57 4.29 -1.95
N GLY A 112 7.83 4.17 -1.54
CA GLY A 112 9.01 4.55 -2.33
C GLY A 112 9.12 3.75 -3.64
N ALA A 113 8.82 2.44 -3.61
CA ALA A 113 8.77 1.61 -4.82
C ALA A 113 7.65 2.06 -5.77
N ILE A 114 6.47 2.41 -5.23
CA ILE A 114 5.36 2.98 -6.03
C ILE A 114 5.78 4.32 -6.64
N ASN A 115 6.35 5.21 -5.83
CA ASN A 115 6.83 6.52 -6.28
C ASN A 115 7.84 6.37 -7.42
N GLN A 116 8.82 5.47 -7.28
CA GLN A 116 9.82 5.21 -8.30
C GLN A 116 9.21 4.69 -9.61
N ALA A 117 8.25 3.76 -9.54
CA ALA A 117 7.56 3.25 -10.73
C ALA A 117 6.74 4.34 -11.45
N LEU A 118 6.18 5.28 -10.68
CA LEU A 118 5.42 6.41 -11.22
C LEU A 118 6.29 7.53 -11.81
N THR A 119 7.61 7.58 -11.53
CA THR A 119 8.48 8.62 -12.11
C THR A 119 8.61 8.53 -13.64
N THR A 120 8.38 7.35 -14.23
CA THR A 120 8.41 7.19 -15.69
C THR A 120 7.28 7.96 -16.38
N PRO A 121 5.99 7.79 -16.02
CA PRO A 121 4.91 8.58 -16.58
C PRO A 121 4.81 10.01 -15.99
N PHE A 122 5.34 10.25 -14.79
CA PHE A 122 5.23 11.52 -14.07
C PHE A 122 6.59 11.87 -13.44
N PRO A 123 7.44 12.65 -14.11
CA PRO A 123 8.80 12.92 -13.63
C PRO A 123 8.85 13.76 -12.34
N ASP A 124 7.83 14.61 -12.12
CA ASP A 124 7.82 15.54 -10.98
C ASP A 124 6.91 15.02 -9.86
N LEU A 125 7.43 14.10 -9.05
CA LEU A 125 6.73 13.50 -7.92
C LEU A 125 7.39 13.89 -6.59
N GLY A 126 6.54 14.15 -5.59
CA GLY A 126 6.93 14.27 -4.19
C GLY A 126 6.29 13.17 -3.35
N MET A 127 7.04 12.63 -2.39
CA MET A 127 6.53 11.64 -1.43
C MET A 127 6.59 12.20 -0.01
N SER A 128 5.53 11.97 0.79
CA SER A 128 5.53 12.32 2.21
C SER A 128 6.32 11.32 3.05
N THR A 129 6.68 11.71 4.28
CA THR A 129 7.04 10.76 5.33
C THR A 129 5.79 10.00 5.81
N PRO A 130 5.92 8.76 6.31
CA PRO A 130 4.80 8.01 6.89
C PRO A 130 4.30 8.68 8.18
N TYR A 131 3.00 8.59 8.42
CA TYR A 131 2.41 8.98 9.70
C TYR A 131 1.39 7.94 10.15
N LEU A 132 1.32 7.75 11.47
CA LEU A 132 0.50 6.75 12.13
C LEU A 132 -0.83 7.34 12.56
N LEU A 133 -1.93 6.66 12.23
CA LEU A 133 -3.29 7.00 12.64
C LEU A 133 -3.97 5.82 13.32
N SER A 134 -5.07 6.08 14.00
CA SER A 134 -6.00 5.05 14.46
C SER A 134 -6.66 4.35 13.28
N GLY A 135 -6.93 3.03 13.40
CA GLY A 135 -7.63 2.25 12.38
C GLY A 135 -8.96 2.86 11.93
N ALA A 136 -9.66 3.55 12.82
CA ALA A 136 -10.92 4.24 12.51
C ALA A 136 -10.76 5.46 11.57
N SER A 137 -9.55 5.98 11.41
CA SER A 137 -9.30 7.15 10.55
C SER A 137 -9.56 6.86 9.07
N ILE A 138 -9.51 5.59 8.65
CA ILE A 138 -9.78 5.18 7.28
C ILE A 138 -11.23 5.51 6.85
N ASP A 139 -12.16 5.54 7.80
CA ASP A 139 -13.57 5.83 7.52
C ASP A 139 -13.80 7.26 7.03
N TYR A 140 -12.82 8.15 7.23
CA TYR A 140 -12.88 9.55 6.80
C TYR A 140 -12.28 9.80 5.42
N LEU A 141 -11.79 8.78 4.71
CA LEU A 141 -11.20 8.95 3.37
C LEU A 141 -12.18 9.54 2.36
N HIS A 142 -13.48 9.25 2.51
CA HIS A 142 -14.54 9.82 1.67
C HIS A 142 -14.57 11.36 1.70
N ALA A 143 -14.13 11.99 2.80
CA ALA A 143 -14.07 13.44 2.93
C ALA A 143 -13.06 14.10 1.97
N LEU A 144 -12.13 13.32 1.40
CA LEU A 144 -11.20 13.77 0.38
C LEU A 144 -11.84 13.87 -1.01
N ALA A 145 -13.10 13.39 -1.17
CA ALA A 145 -13.81 13.31 -2.45
C ALA A 145 -12.93 12.69 -3.56
N PRO A 146 -12.39 11.47 -3.35
CA PRO A 146 -11.46 10.87 -4.29
C PRO A 146 -12.12 10.51 -5.62
N ASP A 147 -11.36 10.61 -6.72
CA ASP A 147 -11.79 10.15 -8.04
C ASP A 147 -11.66 8.63 -8.22
N TYR A 148 -10.85 7.99 -7.39
CA TYR A 148 -10.66 6.54 -7.39
C TYR A 148 -10.24 6.04 -6.01
N VAL A 149 -10.90 4.98 -5.57
CA VAL A 149 -10.54 4.24 -4.35
C VAL A 149 -10.53 2.75 -4.66
N ALA A 150 -9.48 2.07 -4.25
CA ALA A 150 -9.40 0.62 -4.29
C ALA A 150 -8.95 0.08 -2.93
N VAL A 151 -9.62 -0.94 -2.43
CA VAL A 151 -9.35 -1.55 -1.12
C VAL A 151 -9.01 -3.02 -1.29
N TYR A 152 -7.92 -3.43 -0.66
CA TYR A 152 -7.40 -4.79 -0.75
C TYR A 152 -7.15 -5.38 0.64
N ASP A 153 -7.37 -6.68 0.75
CA ASP A 153 -6.91 -7.51 1.85
C ASP A 153 -5.67 -8.28 1.39
N LEU A 154 -4.55 -8.07 2.09
CA LEU A 154 -3.29 -8.75 1.86
C LEU A 154 -3.08 -9.82 2.91
N THR A 155 -2.63 -10.99 2.49
CA THR A 155 -2.18 -12.06 3.37
C THR A 155 -0.71 -12.34 3.09
N LEU A 156 0.14 -12.08 4.09
CA LEU A 156 1.59 -12.31 4.00
C LEU A 156 1.91 -13.61 4.74
N ASP A 157 2.68 -14.49 4.10
CA ASP A 157 3.10 -15.79 4.64
C ASP A 157 1.98 -16.66 5.25
N GLY A 158 0.75 -16.44 4.79
CA GLY A 158 -0.43 -17.21 5.17
C GLY A 158 -1.14 -16.74 6.45
N ASP A 159 -0.50 -16.00 7.35
CA ASP A 159 -1.04 -15.64 8.67
C ASP A 159 -1.10 -14.14 8.97
N VAL A 160 -0.24 -13.31 8.39
CA VAL A 160 -0.25 -11.86 8.62
C VAL A 160 -1.27 -11.17 7.73
N ARG A 161 -2.12 -10.34 8.32
CA ARG A 161 -3.18 -9.61 7.63
C ARG A 161 -2.87 -8.12 7.58
N VAL A 162 -2.83 -7.57 6.37
CA VAL A 162 -2.67 -6.14 6.10
C VAL A 162 -3.79 -5.67 5.19
N GLY A 163 -4.53 -4.64 5.61
CA GLY A 163 -5.47 -3.96 4.71
C GLY A 163 -4.74 -2.86 3.95
N ALA A 164 -5.00 -2.72 2.66
CA ALA A 164 -4.44 -1.62 1.87
C ALA A 164 -5.56 -0.82 1.19
N THR A 165 -5.43 0.49 1.20
CA THR A 165 -6.31 1.39 0.46
C THR A 165 -5.48 2.30 -0.41
N LEU A 166 -5.77 2.29 -1.71
CA LEU A 166 -5.31 3.27 -2.68
C LEU A 166 -6.42 4.30 -2.86
N CYS A 167 -6.13 5.56 -2.61
CA CYS A 167 -7.06 6.66 -2.77
C CYS A 167 -6.40 7.71 -3.68
N VAL A 168 -7.00 7.98 -4.85
CA VAL A 168 -6.45 8.93 -5.82
C VAL A 168 -7.42 10.09 -6.00
N CYS A 169 -6.92 11.31 -5.75
CA CYS A 169 -7.61 12.56 -6.05
C CYS A 169 -6.93 13.19 -7.27
N ALA A 170 -7.67 13.37 -8.36
CA ALA A 170 -7.16 13.89 -9.62
C ALA A 170 -7.46 15.38 -9.77
N ASN A 171 -6.41 16.20 -9.97
CA ASN A 171 -6.52 17.63 -10.26
C ASN A 171 -6.65 17.92 -11.76
N ALA A 172 -6.26 16.95 -12.59
CA ALA A 172 -6.30 16.98 -14.05
C ALA A 172 -6.60 15.57 -14.59
N PRO A 173 -6.92 15.40 -15.87
CA PRO A 173 -7.03 14.07 -16.45
C PRO A 173 -5.74 13.25 -16.23
N VAL A 174 -5.89 12.03 -15.72
CA VAL A 174 -4.78 11.09 -15.47
C VAL A 174 -4.94 9.89 -16.38
N ASP A 175 -3.98 9.72 -17.27
CA ASP A 175 -3.90 8.58 -18.17
C ASP A 175 -2.44 8.19 -18.37
N PHE A 176 -2.12 6.91 -18.15
CA PHE A 176 -0.79 6.35 -18.34
C PHE A 176 -0.87 4.84 -18.47
N HIS A 177 0.14 4.25 -19.07
CA HIS A 177 0.28 2.82 -19.27
C HIS A 177 1.53 2.32 -18.54
N VAL A 178 1.37 1.22 -17.81
CA VAL A 178 2.48 0.45 -17.26
C VAL A 178 2.75 -0.70 -18.22
N PRO A 179 3.89 -0.73 -18.93
CA PRO A 179 4.22 -1.83 -19.83
C PRO A 179 4.22 -3.16 -19.05
N GLU A 180 3.75 -4.24 -19.68
CA GLU A 180 3.99 -5.56 -19.14
C GLU A 180 5.51 -5.78 -19.14
N THR A 181 6.10 -5.79 -17.94
CA THR A 181 7.50 -6.15 -17.80
C THR A 181 7.60 -7.62 -18.20
N ALA A 182 8.15 -7.90 -19.37
CA ALA A 182 8.64 -9.24 -19.66
C ALA A 182 9.53 -9.63 -18.48
N ALA A 183 9.33 -10.84 -17.93
CA ALA A 183 10.17 -11.35 -16.86
C ALA A 183 11.62 -11.07 -17.21
N VAL A 184 12.30 -10.26 -16.39
CA VAL A 184 13.71 -9.98 -16.58
C VAL A 184 14.41 -11.31 -16.34
N ASP A 185 14.84 -11.93 -17.42
CA ASP A 185 15.73 -13.08 -17.41
C ASP A 185 17.04 -12.58 -16.77
N THR A 186 17.23 -12.91 -15.48
CA THR A 186 18.44 -12.57 -14.72
C THR A 186 19.57 -13.52 -15.09
N GLY A 187 19.80 -13.71 -16.38
CA GLY A 187 20.96 -14.41 -16.95
C GLY A 187 22.07 -13.43 -17.35
N GLY A 188 22.49 -12.57 -16.45
CA GLY A 188 23.66 -11.72 -16.62
C GLY A 188 24.84 -12.31 -15.85
N GLU A 189 25.62 -13.18 -16.45
CA GLU A 189 26.98 -13.49 -16.00
C GLU A 189 27.79 -12.18 -15.96
N LEU A 190 28.28 -11.85 -14.75
CA LEU A 190 29.32 -10.84 -14.57
C LEU A 190 30.63 -11.41 -15.13
N GLU A 191 30.97 -11.08 -16.36
CA GLU A 191 32.35 -11.21 -16.83
C GLU A 191 33.21 -10.16 -16.12
N LEU A 192 34.02 -10.63 -15.16
CA LEU A 192 35.10 -9.86 -14.54
C LEU A 192 36.26 -9.76 -15.52
N PHE A 193 36.53 -8.54 -16.00
CA PHE A 193 37.84 -8.19 -16.61
C PHE A 193 38.72 -7.51 -15.56
#